data_d6848b1e1b2c7526273978fe1ba07d2b
#
_entry.id   d6848b1e1b2c7526273978fe1ba07d2b
#
_cell.length_a   1.000
_cell.length_b   1.000
_cell.length_c   1.000
_cell.angle_alpha   90.00
_cell.angle_beta   90.00
_cell.angle_gamma   90.00
#
_symmetry.space_group_name_H-M   'P 1'
#
loop_
_entity.id
_entity.type
_entity.pdbx_description
1 polymer ?
#
loop_
_entity_poly.entity_id
_entity_poly.type
_entity_poly.pdbx_seq_one_letter_code
_entity_poly.pdbx_strand_id
1 'polypeptide(L)' 'MDSAQIDKAMKRRVPVVYEGVRYERILEYVSWYNTSGARQLSAVLLAKNCTVRVPAHKVEAYNKEEETPT' A
#
# COMPACT_ATOMS: atom_id res chain seq x y z
N MET A 1 -6.53 -0.97 1.19
CA MET A 1 -6.85 0.36 0.59
C MET A 1 -7.51 0.17 -0.76
N ASP A 2 -8.49 1.01 -1.06
CA ASP A 2 -9.02 1.08 -2.41
C ASP A 2 -8.14 1.99 -3.27
N SER A 3 -8.47 2.10 -4.57
CA SER A 3 -7.63 2.87 -5.49
C SER A 3 -7.55 4.36 -5.13
N ALA A 4 -8.63 4.93 -4.62
CA ALA A 4 -8.61 6.34 -4.23
C ALA A 4 -7.71 6.59 -3.03
N GLN A 5 -7.74 5.68 -2.07
CA GLN A 5 -6.88 5.77 -0.89
C GLN A 5 -5.41 5.60 -1.26
N ILE A 6 -5.13 4.66 -2.17
CA ILE A 6 -3.77 4.44 -2.65
C ILE A 6 -3.25 5.67 -3.37
N ASP A 7 -4.06 6.23 -4.26
CA ASP A 7 -3.66 7.43 -5.00
C ASP A 7 -3.33 8.59 -4.06
N LYS A 8 -4.17 8.77 -3.04
CA LYS A 8 -3.95 9.82 -2.06
C LYS A 8 -2.67 9.58 -1.26
N ALA A 9 -2.41 8.33 -0.86
CA ALA A 9 -1.20 8.00 -0.13
C ALA A 9 0.04 8.22 -0.99
N MET A 10 -0.03 7.90 -2.28
CA MET A 10 1.06 8.12 -3.20
C MET A 10 1.38 9.61 -3.37
N LYS A 11 0.33 10.42 -3.53
CA LYS A 11 0.52 11.87 -3.66
C LYS A 11 1.15 12.49 -2.43
N ARG A 12 0.77 12.00 -1.26
CA ARG A 12 1.27 12.52 0.01
C ARG A 12 2.60 11.90 0.42
N ARG A 13 3.01 10.82 -0.24
CA ARG A 13 4.24 10.09 0.07
C ARG A 13 4.31 9.67 1.53
N VAL A 14 3.19 9.20 2.04
CA VAL A 14 3.10 8.78 3.44
C VAL A 14 3.38 7.29 3.58
N PRO A 15 3.85 6.86 4.76
CA PRO A 15 4.08 5.43 5.00
C PRO A 15 2.77 4.64 5.01
N VAL A 16 2.89 3.36 4.77
CA VAL A 16 1.76 2.42 4.82
C VAL A 16 2.19 1.16 5.55
N VAL A 17 1.21 0.32 5.90
CA VAL A 17 1.45 -0.92 6.62
C VAL A 17 0.88 -2.08 5.81
N TYR A 18 1.64 -3.17 5.75
CA TYR A 18 1.18 -4.42 5.15
C TYR A 18 1.63 -5.56 6.04
N GLU A 19 0.67 -6.36 6.48
CA GLU A 19 0.92 -7.50 7.39
C GLU A 19 1.73 -7.10 8.62
N GLY A 20 1.38 -5.95 9.19
CA GLY A 20 2.03 -5.48 10.40
C GLY A 20 3.41 -4.86 10.20
N VAL A 21 3.88 -4.76 8.97
CA VAL A 21 5.18 -4.17 8.66
C VAL A 21 4.99 -2.80 8.03
N ARG A 22 5.70 -1.81 8.55
CA ARG A 22 5.67 -0.46 8.00
C ARG A 22 6.57 -0.38 6.78
N TYR A 23 6.03 0.21 5.71
CA TYR A 23 6.78 0.50 4.49
C TYR A 23 6.85 2.01 4.31
N GLU A 24 7.87 2.48 3.61
CA GLU A 24 8.12 3.91 3.52
C GLU A 24 7.07 4.66 2.71
N ARG A 25 6.61 4.07 1.63
CA ARG A 25 5.53 4.65 0.81
C ARG A 25 5.13 3.68 -0.28
N ILE A 26 4.05 4.01 -0.97
CA ILE A 26 3.61 3.28 -2.16
C ILE A 26 4.26 3.94 -3.37
N LEU A 27 4.97 3.16 -4.18
CA LEU A 27 5.62 3.67 -5.39
C LEU A 27 4.67 3.69 -6.58
N GLU A 28 3.86 2.65 -6.72
CA GLU A 28 2.90 2.56 -7.80
C GLU A 28 1.81 1.55 -7.45
N TYR A 29 0.71 1.58 -8.18
CA TYR A 29 -0.24 0.49 -8.11
C TYR A 29 -0.59 0.03 -9.52
N VAL A 30 -0.94 -1.24 -9.63
CA VAL A 30 -1.17 -1.89 -10.92
C VAL A 30 -2.55 -2.51 -10.91
N SER A 31 -3.33 -2.23 -11.94
CA SER A 31 -4.64 -2.85 -12.14
C SER A 31 -4.49 -3.90 -13.24
N TRP A 32 -4.97 -5.11 -12.97
CA TRP A 32 -4.87 -6.20 -13.94
C TRP A 32 -6.06 -7.15 -13.78
N TYR A 33 -6.27 -8.00 -14.78
CA TYR A 33 -7.37 -8.96 -14.75
C TYR A 33 -6.78 -10.36 -14.65
N ASN A 34 -7.34 -11.17 -13.75
CA ASN A 34 -6.90 -12.55 -13.62
C ASN A 34 -7.54 -13.41 -14.72
N THR A 35 -7.22 -14.70 -14.72
CA THR A 35 -7.72 -15.61 -15.75
C THR A 35 -9.24 -15.77 -15.75
N SER A 36 -9.88 -15.51 -14.62
CA SER A 36 -11.35 -15.57 -14.54
C SER A 36 -12.02 -14.24 -14.91
N GLY A 37 -11.23 -13.22 -15.27
CA GLY A 37 -11.76 -11.94 -15.68
C GLY A 37 -12.04 -10.97 -14.55
N ALA A 38 -11.69 -11.30 -13.32
CA ALA A 38 -11.85 -10.40 -12.19
C ALA A 38 -10.72 -9.40 -12.12
N ARG A 39 -11.06 -8.13 -11.89
CA ARG A 39 -10.08 -7.08 -11.77
C ARG A 39 -9.32 -7.19 -10.45
N GLN A 40 -8.02 -7.07 -10.52
CA GLN A 40 -7.15 -7.11 -9.36
C GLN A 40 -6.34 -5.83 -9.25
N LEU A 41 -6.03 -5.43 -8.03
CA LEU A 41 -5.17 -4.29 -7.79
C LEU A 41 -4.00 -4.72 -6.92
N SER A 42 -2.81 -4.34 -7.33
CA SER A 42 -1.58 -4.58 -6.57
C SER A 42 -0.89 -3.26 -6.31
N ALA A 43 -0.24 -3.15 -5.18
CA ALA A 43 0.56 -1.98 -4.84
C ALA A 43 2.02 -2.39 -4.72
N VAL A 44 2.91 -1.52 -5.18
CA VAL A 44 4.35 -1.71 -5.00
C VAL A 44 4.79 -0.81 -3.88
N LEU A 45 5.31 -1.42 -2.82
CA LEU A 45 5.69 -0.71 -1.60
C LEU A 45 7.21 -0.61 -1.52
N LEU A 46 7.69 0.54 -1.08
CA LEU A 46 9.12 0.77 -0.89
C LEU A 46 9.52 0.40 0.52
N ALA A 47 10.37 -0.61 0.63
CA ALA A 47 11.03 -0.97 1.87
C ALA A 47 12.40 -0.30 1.90
N LYS A 48 13.16 -0.54 2.94
CA LYS A 48 14.44 0.14 3.13
C LYS A 48 15.45 -0.09 2.01
N ASN A 49 15.55 -1.32 1.53
CA ASN A 49 16.51 -1.67 0.49
C ASN A 49 15.90 -2.36 -0.71
N CYS A 50 14.57 -2.45 -0.76
CA CYS A 50 13.93 -3.19 -1.84
C CYS A 50 12.49 -2.74 -2.01
N THR A 51 11.84 -3.27 -3.02
CA THR A 51 10.42 -3.05 -3.24
C THR A 51 9.69 -4.38 -3.16
N VAL A 52 8.43 -4.35 -2.74
CA VAL A 52 7.60 -5.55 -2.72
C VAL A 52 6.26 -5.23 -3.38
N ARG A 53 5.71 -6.20 -4.08
CA ARG A 53 4.41 -6.08 -4.71
C ARG A 53 3.41 -6.88 -3.90
N VAL A 54 2.34 -6.24 -3.47
CA VAL A 54 1.36 -6.85 -2.57
C VAL A 54 -0.06 -6.55 -3.04
N PRO A 55 -1.05 -7.35 -2.63
CA PRO A 55 -2.45 -7.03 -2.93
C PRO A 55 -2.84 -5.69 -2.31
N ALA A 56 -3.39 -4.81 -3.12
CA ALA A 56 -3.73 -3.46 -2.66
C ALA A 56 -4.75 -3.45 -1.54
N HIS A 57 -5.72 -4.37 -1.56
CA HIS A 57 -6.78 -4.40 -0.56
C HIS A 57 -6.29 -4.74 0.85
N LYS A 58 -5.08 -5.31 0.95
CA LYS A 58 -4.48 -5.64 2.25
C LYS A 58 -3.57 -4.56 2.80
N VAL A 59 -3.30 -3.53 2.02
CA VAL A 59 -2.49 -2.41 2.49
C VAL A 59 -3.33 -1.53 3.40
N GLU A 60 -2.74 -1.10 4.52
CA GLU A 60 -3.43 -0.26 5.48
C GLU A 60 -2.69 1.06 5.67
N ALA A 61 -3.42 2.08 6.04
CA ALA A 61 -2.81 3.37 6.33
C ALA A 61 -1.96 3.25 7.59
N TYR A 62 -0.78 3.84 7.55
CA TYR A 62 0.05 3.94 8.74
C TYR A 62 -0.46 5.11 9.58
N ASN A 63 -0.92 4.82 10.77
CA ASN A 63 -1.42 5.85 11.66
C ASN A 63 -0.41 6.14 12.75
N LYS A 64 0.33 7.21 12.55
CA LYS A 64 1.37 7.61 13.47
C LYS A 64 0.84 7.97 14.85
N GLU A 65 -0.38 8.47 14.91
CA GLU A 65 -0.99 8.86 16.18
C GLU A 65 -1.27 7.65 17.06
N GLU A 66 -1.60 6.53 16.49
CA GLU A 66 -1.87 5.31 17.25
C GLU A 66 -0.61 4.72 17.85
N GLU A 67 0.52 5.03 17.28
CA GLU A 67 1.79 4.55 17.80
C GLU A 67 2.31 5.35 18.97
N THR A 68 1.82 6.54 19.15
CA THR A 68 2.35 7.42 20.17
C THR A 68 1.93 6.89 21.54
N PRO A 69 2.86 6.33 22.30
CA PRO A 69 2.54 6.00 23.68
C PRO A 69 2.41 7.31 24.38
N THR A 70 1.46 7.47 25.06
CA THR A 70 1.32 8.71 25.81
C THR A 70 2.33 8.79 26.93
#